data_e9e01acebd20b094c8650c09b39b1e83
#
_entry.id   e9e01acebd20b094c8650c09b39b1e83
#
_cell.length_a   1.000
_cell.length_b   1.000
_cell.length_c   1.000
_cell.angle_alpha   90.00
_cell.angle_beta   90.00
_cell.angle_gamma   90.00
#
_symmetry.space_group_name_H-M   'P 1'
#
loop_
_entity.id
_entity.type
_entity.pdbx_description
1 polymer ?
#
loop_
_entity_poly.entity_id
_entity_poly.type
_entity_poly.pdbx_seq_one_letter_code
_entity_poly.pdbx_strand_id
1 'polypeptide(L)'
;MFRNYIFTLSVLPFLLIGEAVTAHAANSCQPVFDALTKAATTPSHSYTTNIAVNGSKSESETIIANGQKYIRVRGKWMRIPVTSQDMLEQEKEEEQHGKSICQLLRSEFVSGEAATLYSIHREYEGVVEDTQMWVSKGTGLPLRAEEDVDKGGTHVKGHYSTRLEYGDIRPPM
;
A
#
# COMPACT_ATOMS: atom_id res chain seq x y z
N MET A 1 -75.26 -40.44 -13.51
CA MET A 1 -74.50 -40.12 -12.28
C MET A 1 -73.09 -39.71 -12.67
N PHE A 2 -72.87 -38.44 -12.86
CA PHE A 2 -71.53 -37.90 -13.16
C PHE A 2 -70.97 -37.22 -11.87
N ARG A 3 -69.85 -37.72 -11.38
CA ARG A 3 -69.19 -37.23 -10.18
C ARG A 3 -68.06 -36.25 -10.61
N ASN A 4 -68.30 -34.96 -10.40
CA ASN A 4 -67.29 -33.88 -10.61
C ASN A 4 -66.21 -33.97 -9.59
N TYR A 5 -64.92 -34.12 -10.01
CA TYR A 5 -63.76 -33.94 -9.23
C TYR A 5 -63.24 -32.51 -9.46
N ILE A 6 -63.29 -31.69 -8.41
CA ILE A 6 -62.71 -30.36 -8.40
C ILE A 6 -61.23 -30.52 -7.97
N PHE A 7 -60.30 -30.25 -8.91
CA PHE A 7 -58.87 -30.17 -8.59
C PHE A 7 -58.59 -28.75 -8.08
N THR A 8 -58.31 -28.63 -6.80
CA THR A 8 -57.79 -27.39 -6.20
C THR A 8 -56.29 -27.34 -6.43
N LEU A 9 -55.88 -26.41 -7.34
CA LEU A 9 -54.47 -26.09 -7.58
C LEU A 9 -53.97 -25.20 -6.42
N SER A 10 -53.14 -25.78 -5.55
CA SER A 10 -52.48 -25.05 -4.48
C SER A 10 -51.24 -24.36 -5.02
N VAL A 11 -51.29 -23.05 -5.22
CA VAL A 11 -50.13 -22.22 -5.60
C VAL A 11 -49.33 -21.89 -4.33
N LEU A 12 -48.20 -22.55 -4.17
CA LEU A 12 -47.21 -22.19 -3.14
C LEU A 12 -46.50 -20.91 -3.57
N PRO A 13 -46.46 -19.85 -2.74
CA PRO A 13 -45.62 -18.71 -3.02
C PRO A 13 -44.17 -19.06 -2.70
N PHE A 14 -43.31 -19.06 -3.71
CA PHE A 14 -41.85 -19.14 -3.56
C PHE A 14 -41.36 -17.82 -3.00
N LEU A 15 -41.11 -17.77 -1.68
CA LEU A 15 -40.39 -16.68 -1.02
C LEU A 15 -38.94 -16.76 -1.44
N LEU A 16 -38.53 -15.93 -2.42
CA LEU A 16 -37.15 -15.61 -2.74
C LEU A 16 -36.61 -14.77 -1.56
N ILE A 17 -35.99 -15.45 -0.60
CA ILE A 17 -35.14 -14.79 0.40
C ILE A 17 -33.88 -14.38 -0.35
N GLY A 18 -33.86 -13.14 -0.86
CA GLY A 18 -32.65 -12.49 -1.35
C GLY A 18 -31.73 -12.27 -0.16
N GLU A 19 -30.71 -13.12 -0.01
CA GLU A 19 -29.58 -12.81 0.86
C GLU A 19 -28.92 -11.55 0.30
N ALA A 20 -29.15 -10.41 0.96
CA ALA A 20 -28.37 -9.21 0.75
C ALA A 20 -26.94 -9.54 1.23
N VAL A 21 -26.09 -9.95 0.28
CA VAL A 21 -24.65 -9.96 0.49
C VAL A 21 -24.27 -8.51 0.69
N THR A 22 -24.23 -8.07 1.95
CA THR A 22 -23.58 -6.85 2.33
C THR A 22 -22.11 -7.04 1.98
N ALA A 23 -21.72 -6.59 0.79
CA ALA A 23 -20.33 -6.38 0.47
C ALA A 23 -19.82 -5.35 1.48
N HIS A 24 -19.30 -5.84 2.60
CA HIS A 24 -18.34 -5.09 3.38
C HIS A 24 -17.17 -4.90 2.42
N ALA A 25 -17.16 -3.77 1.71
CA ALA A 25 -15.95 -3.22 1.17
C ALA A 25 -15.07 -2.96 2.39
N ALA A 26 -14.34 -3.99 2.78
CA ALA A 26 -13.42 -3.90 3.88
C ALA A 26 -12.43 -2.80 3.51
N ASN A 27 -12.46 -1.69 4.25
CA ASN A 27 -11.36 -0.74 4.36
C ASN A 27 -10.21 -1.48 5.07
N SER A 28 -9.77 -2.58 4.49
CA SER A 28 -8.69 -3.39 5.02
C SER A 28 -7.39 -2.82 4.51
N CYS A 29 -6.52 -2.40 5.41
CA CYS A 29 -5.15 -2.05 5.07
C CYS A 29 -4.30 -3.27 4.76
N GLN A 30 -4.80 -4.49 4.94
CA GLN A 30 -4.02 -5.71 4.76
C GLN A 30 -3.28 -5.78 3.42
N PRO A 31 -3.88 -5.48 2.24
CA PRO A 31 -3.13 -5.51 0.98
C PRO A 31 -1.98 -4.51 0.93
N VAL A 32 -2.09 -3.39 1.65
CA VAL A 32 -1.02 -2.38 1.76
C VAL A 32 0.09 -2.90 2.66
N PHE A 33 -0.23 -3.41 3.84
CA PHE A 33 0.77 -3.99 4.76
C PHE A 33 1.47 -5.21 4.16
N ASP A 34 0.75 -6.07 3.44
CA ASP A 34 1.34 -7.21 2.71
C ASP A 34 2.36 -6.71 1.66
N ALA A 35 2.03 -5.64 0.93
CA ALA A 35 2.91 -5.05 -0.05
C ALA A 35 4.18 -4.43 0.58
N LEU A 36 4.04 -3.69 1.68
CA LEU A 36 5.16 -3.09 2.42
C LEU A 36 6.06 -4.15 3.05
N THR A 37 5.47 -5.15 3.71
CA THR A 37 6.18 -6.32 4.26
C THR A 37 6.99 -7.05 3.18
N LYS A 38 6.40 -7.25 2.00
CA LYS A 38 7.08 -7.88 0.87
C LYS A 38 8.23 -7.01 0.34
N ALA A 39 8.00 -5.69 0.23
CA ALA A 39 9.03 -4.74 -0.22
C ALA A 39 10.23 -4.69 0.72
N ALA A 40 10.01 -4.75 2.05
CA ALA A 40 11.09 -4.74 3.05
C ALA A 40 12.11 -5.88 2.86
N THR A 41 11.69 -7.00 2.27
CA THR A 41 12.54 -8.19 2.07
C THR A 41 12.93 -8.43 0.61
N THR A 42 12.37 -7.67 -0.33
CA THR A 42 12.64 -7.82 -1.76
C THR A 42 13.76 -6.87 -2.20
N PRO A 43 14.79 -7.35 -2.92
CA PRO A 43 15.81 -6.48 -3.49
C PRO A 43 15.18 -5.40 -4.36
N SER A 44 15.49 -4.14 -4.08
CA SER A 44 14.86 -2.99 -4.73
C SER A 44 15.81 -1.81 -4.86
N HIS A 45 15.55 -0.96 -5.88
CA HIS A 45 16.15 0.36 -6.02
C HIS A 45 15.01 1.39 -6.04
N SER A 46 15.02 2.31 -5.09
CA SER A 46 14.05 3.38 -5.02
C SER A 46 14.68 4.74 -5.30
N TYR A 47 13.90 5.57 -5.99
CA TYR A 47 14.23 6.95 -6.35
C TYR A 47 13.19 7.84 -5.70
N THR A 48 13.59 8.68 -4.77
CA THR A 48 12.69 9.56 -4.05
C THR A 48 13.02 11.02 -4.33
N THR A 49 11.99 11.78 -4.71
CA THR A 49 12.02 13.24 -4.76
C THR A 49 11.29 13.76 -3.52
N ASN A 50 11.92 14.65 -2.77
CA ASN A 50 11.29 15.37 -1.67
C ASN A 50 11.13 16.84 -2.08
N ILE A 51 9.94 17.39 -1.85
CA ILE A 51 9.61 18.81 -2.02
C ILE A 51 9.21 19.34 -0.64
N ALA A 52 10.07 20.16 -0.08
CA ALA A 52 9.81 20.81 1.20
C ALA A 52 8.78 21.93 1.05
N VAL A 53 8.20 22.39 2.17
CA VAL A 53 7.16 23.46 2.20
C VAL A 53 7.62 24.76 1.51
N ASN A 54 8.91 25.07 1.59
CA ASN A 54 9.51 26.26 0.93
C ASN A 54 9.74 26.05 -0.58
N GLY A 55 9.31 24.91 -1.15
CA GLY A 55 9.48 24.57 -2.55
C GLY A 55 10.87 24.03 -2.91
N SER A 56 11.79 23.90 -1.95
CA SER A 56 13.09 23.29 -2.24
C SER A 56 12.93 21.81 -2.57
N LYS A 57 13.63 21.37 -3.63
CA LYS A 57 13.60 19.99 -4.12
C LYS A 57 14.92 19.30 -3.76
N SER A 58 14.83 18.09 -3.27
CA SER A 58 15.97 17.19 -3.09
C SER A 58 15.65 15.80 -3.63
N GLU A 59 16.69 15.11 -4.08
CA GLU A 59 16.58 13.75 -4.63
C GLU A 59 17.45 12.80 -3.80
N SER A 60 16.94 11.61 -3.59
CA SER A 60 17.67 10.54 -2.89
C SER A 60 17.43 9.22 -3.59
N GLU A 61 18.40 8.33 -3.46
CA GLU A 61 18.32 6.97 -3.95
C GLU A 61 18.58 6.00 -2.81
N THR A 62 17.83 4.91 -2.78
CA THR A 62 17.99 3.84 -1.81
C THR A 62 18.05 2.50 -2.52
N ILE A 63 18.97 1.62 -2.12
CA ILE A 63 19.04 0.23 -2.58
C ILE A 63 18.85 -0.68 -1.36
N ILE A 64 17.97 -1.66 -1.52
CA ILE A 64 17.86 -2.82 -0.62
C ILE A 64 18.43 -4.01 -1.38
N ALA A 65 19.51 -4.59 -0.88
CA ALA A 65 20.13 -5.78 -1.48
C ALA A 65 20.87 -6.61 -0.41
N ASN A 66 20.80 -7.94 -0.51
CA ASN A 66 21.39 -8.87 0.44
C ASN A 66 20.98 -8.60 1.90
N GLY A 67 19.72 -8.19 2.12
CA GLY A 67 19.19 -7.87 3.45
C GLY A 67 19.77 -6.59 4.09
N GLN A 68 20.46 -5.75 3.31
CA GLN A 68 21.07 -4.51 3.76
C GLN A 68 20.50 -3.32 3.00
N LYS A 69 20.46 -2.16 3.67
CA LYS A 69 19.99 -0.90 3.08
C LYS A 69 21.17 0.02 2.79
N TYR A 70 21.19 0.58 1.60
CA TYR A 70 22.18 1.55 1.11
C TYR A 70 21.47 2.81 0.70
N ILE A 71 22.04 3.96 1.03
CA ILE A 71 21.54 5.28 0.62
C ILE A 71 22.62 6.02 -0.16
N ARG A 72 22.20 6.86 -1.11
CA ARG A 72 23.10 7.72 -1.86
C ARG A 72 23.09 9.12 -1.27
N VAL A 73 24.22 9.52 -0.71
CA VAL A 73 24.42 10.84 -0.09
C VAL A 73 25.53 11.57 -0.84
N ARG A 74 25.22 12.76 -1.39
CA ARG A 74 26.19 13.57 -2.16
C ARG A 74 26.94 12.77 -3.23
N GLY A 75 26.20 11.92 -3.96
CA GLY A 75 26.74 11.09 -5.03
C GLY A 75 27.50 9.82 -4.59
N LYS A 76 27.68 9.58 -3.30
CA LYS A 76 28.34 8.39 -2.75
C LYS A 76 27.36 7.47 -2.09
N TRP A 77 27.49 6.17 -2.34
CA TRP A 77 26.73 5.15 -1.65
C TRP A 77 27.29 4.89 -0.24
N MET A 78 26.39 4.74 0.70
CA MET A 78 26.71 4.41 2.10
C MET A 78 25.76 3.31 2.56
N ARG A 79 26.31 2.27 3.19
CA ARG A 79 25.50 1.31 3.92
C ARG A 79 25.06 1.93 5.24
N ILE A 80 23.78 1.84 5.54
CA ILE A 80 23.25 2.24 6.83
C ILE A 80 22.99 1.00 7.71
N PRO A 81 23.06 1.14 9.05
CA PRO A 81 22.87 0.01 9.97
C PRO A 81 21.39 -0.32 10.17
N VAL A 82 20.66 -0.50 9.05
CA VAL A 82 19.26 -0.92 9.02
C VAL A 82 19.18 -2.11 8.08
N THR A 83 18.71 -3.23 8.60
CA THR A 83 18.53 -4.47 7.85
C THR A 83 17.09 -4.60 7.34
N SER A 84 16.86 -5.56 6.43
CA SER A 84 15.49 -5.93 6.02
C SER A 84 14.65 -6.40 7.21
N GLN A 85 15.27 -7.02 8.22
CA GLN A 85 14.58 -7.46 9.42
C GLN A 85 14.12 -6.27 10.27
N ASP A 86 14.98 -5.26 10.45
CA ASP A 86 14.62 -4.04 11.19
C ASP A 86 13.46 -3.30 10.51
N MET A 87 13.48 -3.23 9.16
CA MET A 87 12.38 -2.62 8.40
C MET A 87 11.07 -3.40 8.56
N LEU A 88 11.13 -4.73 8.55
CA LEU A 88 9.97 -5.58 8.75
C LEU A 88 9.39 -5.44 10.17
N GLU A 89 10.23 -5.32 11.18
CA GLU A 89 9.80 -5.09 12.56
C GLU A 89 9.14 -3.72 12.72
N GLN A 90 9.71 -2.68 12.11
CA GLN A 90 9.12 -1.34 12.09
C GLN A 90 7.71 -1.35 11.44
N GLU A 91 7.55 -1.95 10.27
CA GLU A 91 6.23 -2.05 9.60
C GLU A 91 5.20 -2.76 10.48
N LYS A 92 5.60 -3.82 11.18
CA LYS A 92 4.72 -4.53 12.11
C LYS A 92 4.32 -3.69 13.33
N GLU A 93 5.24 -2.92 13.88
CA GLU A 93 4.95 -2.00 14.98
C GLU A 93 3.97 -0.91 14.54
N GLU A 94 4.18 -0.34 13.36
CA GLU A 94 3.29 0.68 12.79
C GLU A 94 1.90 0.11 12.49
N GLU A 95 1.80 -1.14 11.99
CA GLU A 95 0.53 -1.85 11.80
C GLU A 95 -0.20 -2.07 13.13
N GLN A 96 0.50 -2.45 14.20
CA GLN A 96 -0.09 -2.81 15.48
C GLN A 96 -0.47 -1.59 16.34
N HIS A 97 0.32 -0.53 16.29
CA HIS A 97 0.20 0.62 17.18
C HIS A 97 -0.25 1.91 16.48
N GLY A 98 -0.11 1.98 15.16
CA GLY A 98 -0.60 3.08 14.34
C GLY A 98 -2.10 3.00 14.09
N LYS A 99 -2.70 4.14 13.76
CA LYS A 99 -4.04 4.20 13.19
C LYS A 99 -3.91 4.33 11.68
N SER A 100 -4.42 3.35 10.95
CA SER A 100 -4.39 3.37 9.49
C SER A 100 -5.78 3.23 8.90
N ILE A 101 -6.09 4.07 7.93
CA ILE A 101 -7.31 4.01 7.12
C ILE A 101 -6.88 3.86 5.68
N CYS A 102 -7.26 2.76 5.05
CA CYS A 102 -6.90 2.47 3.67
C CYS A 102 -8.16 2.37 2.80
N GLN A 103 -8.09 2.94 1.60
CA GLN A 103 -9.14 2.88 0.62
C GLN A 103 -8.57 2.46 -0.73
N LEU A 104 -9.14 1.42 -1.34
CA LEU A 104 -8.90 1.09 -2.73
C LEU A 104 -9.58 2.16 -3.61
N LEU A 105 -8.83 2.86 -4.45
CA LEU A 105 -9.36 3.91 -5.31
C LEU A 105 -9.70 3.38 -6.70
N ARG A 106 -8.72 2.80 -7.41
CA ARG A 106 -8.89 2.34 -8.79
C ARG A 106 -7.75 1.41 -9.22
N SER A 107 -7.90 0.87 -10.41
CA SER A 107 -6.83 0.16 -11.12
C SER A 107 -6.32 1.03 -12.25
N GLU A 108 -5.01 1.06 -12.46
CA GLU A 108 -4.37 1.78 -13.56
C GLU A 108 -3.03 1.14 -13.93
N PHE A 109 -2.36 1.65 -14.96
CA PHE A 109 -1.04 1.19 -15.36
C PHE A 109 0.04 2.16 -14.86
N VAL A 110 1.09 1.61 -14.26
CA VAL A 110 2.29 2.34 -13.84
C VAL A 110 3.48 1.73 -14.55
N SER A 111 4.17 2.50 -15.39
CA SER A 111 5.33 2.04 -16.18
C SER A 111 5.06 0.76 -17.00
N GLY A 112 3.82 0.59 -17.48
CA GLY A 112 3.41 -0.56 -18.28
C GLY A 112 2.95 -1.78 -17.46
N GLU A 113 2.97 -1.72 -16.13
CA GLU A 113 2.51 -2.77 -15.23
C GLU A 113 1.14 -2.41 -14.63
N ALA A 114 0.21 -3.38 -14.60
CA ALA A 114 -1.11 -3.19 -14.00
C ALA A 114 -0.98 -3.08 -12.48
N ALA A 115 -1.52 -2.01 -11.90
CA ALA A 115 -1.46 -1.71 -10.49
C ALA A 115 -2.84 -1.40 -9.91
N THR A 116 -2.97 -1.58 -8.60
CA THR A 116 -4.08 -1.07 -7.79
C THR A 116 -3.59 0.15 -7.01
N LEU A 117 -4.32 1.25 -7.12
CA LEU A 117 -4.06 2.47 -6.34
C LEU A 117 -4.83 2.41 -5.03
N TYR A 118 -4.12 2.61 -3.94
CA TYR A 118 -4.66 2.80 -2.60
C TYR A 118 -4.41 4.22 -2.12
N SER A 119 -5.38 4.77 -1.37
CA SER A 119 -5.18 5.92 -0.49
C SER A 119 -5.01 5.40 0.93
N ILE A 120 -4.03 5.92 1.65
CA ILE A 120 -3.65 5.50 2.99
C ILE A 120 -3.53 6.76 3.83
N HIS A 121 -4.30 6.84 4.92
CA HIS A 121 -4.10 7.83 5.97
C HIS A 121 -3.54 7.10 7.19
N ARG A 122 -2.39 7.53 7.71
CA ARG A 122 -1.70 6.91 8.84
C ARG A 122 -1.38 7.95 9.91
N GLU A 123 -1.64 7.59 11.16
CA GLU A 123 -1.21 8.34 12.35
C GLU A 123 -0.37 7.43 13.25
N TYR A 124 0.86 7.81 13.49
CA TYR A 124 1.77 7.08 14.38
C TYR A 124 2.73 8.06 15.07
N GLU A 125 2.85 7.98 16.40
CA GLU A 125 3.74 8.80 17.23
C GLU A 125 3.67 10.31 16.97
N GLY A 126 2.47 10.82 16.62
CA GLY A 126 2.26 12.24 16.32
C GLY A 126 2.69 12.67 14.92
N VAL A 127 3.08 11.73 14.08
CA VAL A 127 3.28 11.90 12.64
C VAL A 127 1.98 11.56 11.94
N VAL A 128 1.56 12.39 10.99
CA VAL A 128 0.43 12.15 10.09
C VAL A 128 0.96 12.01 8.68
N GLU A 129 0.57 10.96 8.00
CA GLU A 129 0.97 10.64 6.63
C GLU A 129 -0.27 10.36 5.77
N ASP A 130 -0.37 11.07 4.65
CA ASP A 130 -1.36 10.81 3.60
C ASP A 130 -0.63 10.29 2.37
N THR A 131 -0.84 9.02 2.04
CA THR A 131 -0.10 8.33 0.97
C THR A 131 -1.04 7.83 -0.11
N GLN A 132 -0.66 8.01 -1.36
CA GLN A 132 -1.16 7.27 -2.50
C GLN A 132 -0.13 6.22 -2.90
N MET A 133 -0.51 4.94 -2.90
CA MET A 133 0.40 3.83 -3.21
C MET A 133 -0.15 2.98 -4.36
N TRP A 134 0.68 2.74 -5.35
CA TRP A 134 0.41 1.86 -6.48
C TRP A 134 1.05 0.50 -6.24
N VAL A 135 0.22 -0.50 -6.02
CA VAL A 135 0.65 -1.89 -5.78
C VAL A 135 0.43 -2.71 -7.05
N SER A 136 1.49 -3.34 -7.53
CA SER A 136 1.46 -4.24 -8.69
C SER A 136 0.44 -5.37 -8.49
N LYS A 137 -0.42 -5.60 -9.48
CA LYS A 137 -1.34 -6.74 -9.47
C LYS A 137 -0.65 -8.07 -9.75
N GLY A 138 0.48 -8.04 -10.44
CA GLY A 138 1.24 -9.23 -10.80
C GLY A 138 2.13 -9.70 -9.66
N THR A 139 2.85 -8.76 -9.03
CA THR A 139 3.86 -9.08 -8.02
C THR A 139 3.41 -8.79 -6.59
N GLY A 140 2.41 -7.94 -6.37
CA GLY A 140 2.02 -7.46 -5.04
C GLY A 140 3.05 -6.50 -4.41
N LEU A 141 3.99 -5.98 -5.18
CA LEU A 141 5.01 -5.02 -4.72
C LEU A 141 4.58 -3.58 -5.01
N PRO A 142 4.93 -2.60 -4.16
CA PRO A 142 4.71 -1.20 -4.46
C PRO A 142 5.55 -0.77 -5.67
N LEU A 143 4.98 -0.08 -6.63
CA LEU A 143 5.68 0.46 -7.81
C LEU A 143 5.98 1.94 -7.67
N ARG A 144 5.07 2.66 -7.00
CA ARG A 144 5.14 4.10 -6.78
C ARG A 144 4.41 4.46 -5.49
N ALA A 145 4.88 5.50 -4.81
CA ALA A 145 4.18 6.15 -3.72
C ALA A 145 4.28 7.68 -3.86
N GLU A 146 3.19 8.38 -3.56
CA GLU A 146 3.15 9.83 -3.35
C GLU A 146 2.69 10.04 -1.91
N GLU A 147 3.45 10.76 -1.12
CA GLU A 147 3.26 10.86 0.32
C GLU A 147 3.35 12.31 0.78
N ASP A 148 2.36 12.76 1.52
CA ASP A 148 2.35 14.01 2.25
C ASP A 148 2.57 13.71 3.75
N VAL A 149 3.63 14.25 4.32
CA VAL A 149 4.01 14.02 5.72
C VAL A 149 3.86 15.30 6.53
N ASP A 150 3.20 15.20 7.68
CA ASP A 150 3.18 16.24 8.72
C ASP A 150 3.71 15.66 10.05
N LYS A 151 4.90 16.09 10.45
CA LYS A 151 5.56 15.63 11.70
C LYS A 151 5.17 16.45 12.93
N GLY A 152 4.00 17.11 12.94
CA GLY A 152 3.49 17.85 14.10
C GLY A 152 4.55 18.76 14.76
N GLY A 153 4.21 19.80 15.48
CA GLY A 153 5.09 20.62 16.32
C GLY A 153 6.46 21.10 15.79
N THR A 154 7.11 20.35 14.92
CA THR A 154 8.42 20.67 14.32
C THR A 154 8.30 21.28 12.92
N HIS A 155 7.09 21.44 12.41
CA HIS A 155 6.79 22.01 11.08
C HIS A 155 7.51 21.34 9.90
N VAL A 156 7.93 20.09 10.03
CA VAL A 156 8.44 19.33 8.90
C VAL A 156 7.26 18.79 8.13
N LYS A 157 6.79 19.61 7.18
CA LYS A 157 5.86 19.15 6.13
C LYS A 157 6.67 18.89 4.88
N GLY A 158 6.34 17.87 4.14
CA GLY A 158 6.99 17.58 2.88
C GLY A 158 6.15 16.67 2.03
N HIS A 159 6.33 16.81 0.73
CA HIS A 159 5.78 15.90 -0.26
C HIS A 159 6.90 15.01 -0.78
N TYR A 160 6.67 13.70 -0.77
CA TYR A 160 7.62 12.69 -1.26
C TYR A 160 6.99 11.95 -2.43
N SER A 161 7.73 11.89 -3.53
CA SER A 161 7.38 11.06 -4.69
C SER A 161 8.43 9.99 -4.83
N THR A 162 8.04 8.73 -4.67
CA THR A 162 8.94 7.57 -4.72
C THR A 162 8.56 6.64 -5.84
N ARG A 163 9.53 6.24 -6.67
CA ARG A 163 9.43 5.18 -7.67
C ARG A 163 10.32 4.02 -7.25
N LEU A 164 9.82 2.79 -7.38
CA LEU A 164 10.53 1.57 -6.99
C LEU A 164 10.75 0.67 -8.22
N GLU A 165 11.93 0.09 -8.28
CA GLU A 165 12.33 -0.90 -9.27
C GLU A 165 12.78 -2.19 -8.54
N TYR A 166 12.42 -3.33 -9.10
CA TYR A 166 12.72 -4.66 -8.56
C TYR A 166 13.42 -5.51 -9.62
N GLY A 167 14.13 -6.54 -9.19
CA GLY A 167 14.81 -7.47 -10.09
C GLY A 167 16.20 -7.85 -9.58
N ASP A 168 17.19 -8.00 -10.49
CA ASP A 168 18.59 -8.30 -10.14
C ASP A 168 19.29 -7.05 -9.58
N ILE A 169 18.83 -6.59 -8.42
CA ILE A 169 19.40 -5.44 -7.72
C ILE A 169 20.58 -5.93 -6.86
N ARG A 170 21.74 -5.32 -7.09
CA ARG A 170 22.99 -5.66 -6.38
C ARG A 170 23.44 -4.53 -5.48
N PRO A 171 24.20 -4.84 -4.42
CA PRO A 171 24.84 -3.80 -3.62
C PRO A 171 25.68 -2.87 -4.51
N PRO A 172 25.67 -1.57 -4.25
CA PRO A 172 26.35 -0.58 -5.08
C PRO A 172 27.87 -0.50 -4.83
N MET A 173 28.39 -1.33 -3.93
CA MET A 173 29.80 -1.37 -3.47
C MET A 173 30.29 -2.81 -3.48
#